data_da1501e636ba8c46fe9d06bce1aaf68c
#
_entry.id   da1501e636ba8c46fe9d06bce1aaf68c
#
_cell.length_a   1.000
_cell.length_b   1.000
_cell.length_c   1.000
_cell.angle_alpha   90.00
_cell.angle_beta   90.00
_cell.angle_gamma   90.00
#
_symmetry.space_group_name_H-M   'P 1'
#
loop_
_entity.id
_entity.type
_entity.pdbx_description
1 polymer ?
#
loop_
_entity_poly.entity_id
_entity_poly.type
_entity_poly.pdbx_seq_one_letter_code
_entity_poly.pdbx_strand_id
1 'polypeptide(L)'
;MKKLLLSLSLAVSVILTTTAQETPLNLPKDAPVNVVIKDAKTGNFLNHELVVFRSKINSREYQGLSDEQGKFSLRLPAGDKYEIFVLGFQDSTSYNVLDIPALKGNGFYKNPFNVNIEFEAPASFVLENCTFESGKATLVPEAYKVLNELVEYLKRKDDEKIEIGGHTDNVGKAEANMILSKDRANTVMAYLVSQGITPDRLTAKGYGFTEPITDNDTDEGRQTNRRTEVKIIQ
;
A
#
# COMPACT_ATOMS: atom_id res chain seq x y z
N MET A 1 61.74 25.24 78.82
CA MET A 1 61.69 25.99 77.56
C MET A 1 61.43 25.02 76.46
N LYS A 2 60.18 24.88 76.04
CA LYS A 2 59.72 23.96 74.98
C LYS A 2 59.62 24.76 73.65
N LYS A 3 60.36 24.36 72.66
CA LYS A 3 60.34 24.91 71.32
C LYS A 3 59.18 24.26 70.57
N LEU A 4 58.25 25.09 70.09
CA LEU A 4 57.15 24.69 69.25
C LEU A 4 57.62 24.72 67.79
N LEU A 5 57.65 23.55 67.13
CA LEU A 5 57.92 23.40 65.71
C LEU A 5 56.61 23.51 64.94
N LEU A 6 56.46 24.55 64.15
CA LEU A 6 55.35 24.74 63.28
C LEU A 6 55.64 24.03 61.95
N SER A 7 54.93 22.92 61.67
CA SER A 7 55.01 22.23 60.37
C SER A 7 54.02 22.85 59.40
N LEU A 8 54.57 23.46 58.36
CA LEU A 8 53.78 24.00 57.22
C LEU A 8 53.48 22.87 56.25
N SER A 9 52.21 22.38 56.24
CA SER A 9 51.78 21.42 55.27
C SER A 9 51.33 22.14 54.01
N LEU A 10 52.08 21.96 52.92
CA LEU A 10 51.77 22.44 51.60
C LEU A 10 50.67 21.51 50.98
N ALA A 11 49.46 21.98 50.94
CA ALA A 11 48.36 21.26 50.24
C ALA A 11 48.49 21.49 48.72
N VAL A 12 48.93 20.48 47.98
CA VAL A 12 48.92 20.47 46.53
C VAL A 12 47.53 20.13 46.09
N SER A 13 46.76 21.13 45.63
CA SER A 13 45.46 20.92 44.98
C SER A 13 45.69 20.39 43.56
N VAL A 14 45.50 19.10 43.38
CA VAL A 14 45.38 18.49 42.01
C VAL A 14 44.03 18.86 41.43
N ILE A 15 44.01 19.84 40.54
CA ILE A 15 42.83 20.12 39.73
C ILE A 15 42.74 19.02 38.66
N LEU A 16 41.90 18.00 38.90
CA LEU A 16 41.49 17.04 37.88
C LEU A 16 40.54 17.76 36.91
N THR A 17 41.06 18.23 35.79
CA THR A 17 40.26 18.61 34.66
C THR A 17 39.69 17.34 34.04
N THR A 18 38.48 16.98 34.42
CA THR A 18 37.69 15.97 33.68
C THR A 18 37.29 16.62 32.34
N THR A 19 38.06 16.35 31.31
CA THR A 19 37.56 16.55 29.94
C THR A 19 36.39 15.59 29.76
N ALA A 20 35.17 16.15 29.74
CA ALA A 20 34.00 15.39 29.33
C ALA A 20 34.28 14.88 27.92
N GLN A 21 34.49 13.59 27.80
CA GLN A 21 34.61 12.94 26.51
C GLN A 21 33.20 12.97 25.93
N GLU A 22 32.96 13.92 25.01
CA GLU A 22 31.71 13.97 24.25
C GLU A 22 31.56 12.61 23.54
N THR A 23 30.60 11.81 23.97
CA THR A 23 30.19 10.62 23.22
C THR A 23 29.82 11.09 21.82
N PRO A 24 30.45 10.57 20.76
CA PRO A 24 30.12 11.01 19.42
C PRO A 24 28.61 10.78 19.20
N LEU A 25 27.89 11.85 18.86
CA LEU A 25 26.47 11.79 18.53
C LEU A 25 26.32 10.81 17.38
N ASN A 26 25.72 9.65 17.64
CA ASN A 26 25.51 8.63 16.61
C ASN A 26 24.35 9.09 15.71
N LEU A 27 24.64 10.03 14.81
CA LEU A 27 23.66 10.60 13.89
C LEU A 27 23.19 9.54 12.89
N PRO A 28 21.87 9.48 12.63
CA PRO A 28 21.33 8.51 11.69
C PRO A 28 21.93 8.68 10.29
N LYS A 29 22.43 7.60 9.72
CA LYS A 29 22.97 7.59 8.35
C LYS A 29 21.89 7.45 7.28
N ASP A 30 20.66 7.06 7.68
CA ASP A 30 19.53 6.96 6.78
C ASP A 30 18.94 8.34 6.49
N ALA A 31 18.51 8.53 5.26
CA ALA A 31 17.86 9.76 4.80
C ALA A 31 16.40 9.84 5.29
N PRO A 32 15.98 10.95 5.91
CA PRO A 32 14.57 11.18 6.17
C PRO A 32 13.84 11.48 4.83
N VAL A 33 12.69 10.88 4.64
CA VAL A 33 11.84 11.05 3.44
C VAL A 33 10.43 11.39 3.88
N ASN A 34 9.90 12.51 3.37
CA ASN A 34 8.51 12.90 3.53
C ASN A 34 7.77 12.61 2.23
N VAL A 35 6.62 11.97 2.33
CA VAL A 35 5.78 11.62 1.19
C VAL A 35 4.44 12.32 1.31
N VAL A 36 3.96 12.82 0.18
CA VAL A 36 2.60 13.36 0.03
C VAL A 36 2.01 12.70 -1.20
N ILE A 37 0.80 12.14 -1.08
CA ILE A 37 0.08 11.53 -2.18
C ILE A 37 -1.26 12.22 -2.40
N LYS A 38 -1.58 12.50 -3.67
CA LYS A 38 -2.79 13.16 -4.11
C LYS A 38 -3.38 12.46 -5.31
N ASP A 39 -4.68 12.57 -5.44
CA ASP A 39 -5.40 12.20 -6.66
C ASP A 39 -4.99 13.12 -7.81
N ALA A 40 -4.57 12.54 -8.92
CA ALA A 40 -4.05 13.27 -10.08
C ALA A 40 -5.12 14.12 -10.79
N LYS A 41 -6.41 13.77 -10.67
CA LYS A 41 -7.52 14.48 -11.32
C LYS A 41 -8.08 15.60 -10.46
N THR A 42 -8.31 15.32 -9.17
CA THR A 42 -9.01 16.23 -8.26
C THR A 42 -8.07 17.07 -7.42
N GLY A 43 -6.81 16.65 -7.25
CA GLY A 43 -5.83 17.25 -6.36
C GLY A 43 -6.09 16.96 -4.87
N ASN A 44 -7.11 16.18 -4.54
CA ASN A 44 -7.43 15.79 -3.18
C ASN A 44 -6.33 14.88 -2.60
N PHE A 45 -6.12 14.96 -1.30
CA PHE A 45 -5.22 14.04 -0.60
C PHE A 45 -5.82 12.63 -0.60
N LEU A 46 -4.96 11.62 -0.84
CA LEU A 46 -5.34 10.22 -0.80
C LEU A 46 -4.87 9.59 0.50
N ASN A 47 -5.83 9.17 1.32
CA ASN A 47 -5.61 8.45 2.56
C ASN A 47 -5.46 6.94 2.34
N HIS A 48 -4.85 6.26 3.30
CA HIS A 48 -4.70 4.80 3.35
C HIS A 48 -4.06 4.19 2.08
N GLU A 49 -3.23 4.99 1.36
CA GLU A 49 -2.43 4.50 0.25
C GLU A 49 -1.14 3.87 0.76
N LEU A 50 -0.89 2.63 0.36
CA LEU A 50 0.35 1.94 0.67
C LEU A 50 1.39 2.26 -0.41
N VAL A 51 2.46 2.96 -0.01
CA VAL A 51 3.57 3.29 -0.90
C VAL A 51 4.79 2.48 -0.53
N VAL A 52 5.38 1.82 -1.52
CA VAL A 52 6.56 0.97 -1.38
C VAL A 52 7.75 1.60 -2.09
N PHE A 53 8.89 1.62 -1.41
CA PHE A 53 10.19 2.01 -1.92
C PHE A 53 11.07 0.76 -2.02
N ARG A 54 11.31 0.28 -3.24
CA ARG A 54 12.13 -0.91 -3.48
C ARG A 54 13.55 -0.52 -3.86
N SER A 55 14.52 -0.96 -3.06
CA SER A 55 15.95 -0.78 -3.31
C SER A 55 16.37 -1.40 -4.65
N LYS A 56 17.09 -0.64 -5.48
CA LYS A 56 17.68 -1.18 -6.72
C LYS A 56 18.96 -1.99 -6.49
N ILE A 57 19.57 -1.88 -5.31
CA ILE A 57 20.78 -2.64 -4.97
C ILE A 57 20.45 -4.06 -4.52
N ASN A 58 19.42 -4.23 -3.67
CA ASN A 58 19.17 -5.50 -3.00
C ASN A 58 17.69 -5.93 -2.98
N SER A 59 16.81 -5.20 -3.70
CA SER A 59 15.36 -5.43 -3.77
C SER A 59 14.63 -5.35 -2.43
N ARG A 60 15.26 -4.85 -1.37
CA ARG A 60 14.61 -4.66 -0.08
C ARG A 60 13.54 -3.59 -0.19
N GLU A 61 12.41 -3.84 0.43
CA GLU A 61 11.26 -2.93 0.43
C GLU A 61 11.13 -2.20 1.77
N TYR A 62 10.78 -0.92 1.65
CA TYR A 62 10.41 -0.02 2.73
C TYR A 62 9.06 0.56 2.37
N GLN A 63 8.14 0.62 3.32
CA GLN A 63 6.78 1.02 3.03
C GLN A 63 6.24 2.01 4.04
N GLY A 64 5.27 2.81 3.62
CA GLY A 64 4.50 3.70 4.46
C GLY A 64 3.06 3.79 3.99
N LEU A 65 2.17 4.06 4.94
CA LEU A 65 0.75 4.23 4.71
C LEU A 65 0.41 5.71 4.88
N SER A 66 -0.29 6.30 3.90
CA SER A 66 -0.71 7.70 4.00
C SER A 66 -1.83 7.89 5.03
N ASP A 67 -1.73 9.00 5.77
CA ASP A 67 -2.75 9.45 6.72
C ASP A 67 -3.91 10.18 6.00
N GLU A 68 -4.86 10.72 6.76
CA GLU A 68 -6.01 11.49 6.24
C GLU A 68 -5.60 12.74 5.43
N GLN A 69 -4.38 13.24 5.61
CA GLN A 69 -3.80 14.34 4.85
C GLN A 69 -2.91 13.85 3.69
N GLY A 70 -2.99 12.58 3.35
CA GLY A 70 -2.20 11.95 2.29
C GLY A 70 -0.70 11.91 2.58
N LYS A 71 -0.27 11.89 3.85
CA LYS A 71 1.13 12.06 4.25
C LYS A 71 1.64 10.90 5.07
N PHE A 72 2.93 10.63 4.93
CA PHE A 72 3.71 9.84 5.87
C PHE A 72 5.20 10.18 5.75
N SER A 73 5.99 9.69 6.70
CA SER A 73 7.44 9.84 6.67
C SER A 73 8.11 8.52 7.01
N LEU A 74 9.25 8.27 6.37
CA LEU A 74 10.07 7.10 6.64
C LEU A 74 11.55 7.47 6.54
N ARG A 75 12.43 6.51 6.81
CA ARG A 75 13.87 6.65 6.63
C ARG A 75 14.38 5.58 5.67
N LEU A 76 15.21 5.99 4.71
CA LEU A 76 15.79 5.10 3.71
C LEU A 76 17.32 5.12 3.79
N PRO A 77 18.00 3.98 3.69
CA PRO A 77 19.45 3.90 3.59
C PRO A 77 20.02 4.80 2.49
N ALA A 78 21.17 5.39 2.77
CA ALA A 78 21.88 6.25 1.84
C ALA A 78 22.64 5.45 0.78
N GLY A 79 22.89 6.07 -0.37
CA GLY A 79 23.69 5.48 -1.46
C GLY A 79 22.93 4.50 -2.33
N ASP A 80 21.61 4.63 -2.41
CA ASP A 80 20.75 3.75 -3.21
C ASP A 80 19.72 4.55 -4.02
N LYS A 81 19.15 3.88 -5.01
CA LYS A 81 17.97 4.33 -5.78
C LYS A 81 16.79 3.44 -5.44
N TYR A 82 15.67 4.08 -5.19
CA TYR A 82 14.45 3.40 -4.78
C TYR A 82 13.37 3.56 -5.86
N GLU A 83 12.90 2.45 -6.41
CA GLU A 83 11.67 2.45 -7.21
C GLU A 83 10.48 2.65 -6.28
N ILE A 84 9.59 3.57 -6.65
CA ILE A 84 8.40 3.92 -5.89
C ILE A 84 7.20 3.23 -6.54
N PHE A 85 6.43 2.50 -5.75
CA PHE A 85 5.16 1.89 -6.15
C PHE A 85 4.05 2.39 -5.25
N VAL A 86 2.91 2.69 -5.84
CA VAL A 86 1.64 2.84 -5.09
C VAL A 86 0.90 1.52 -5.25
N LEU A 87 0.61 0.84 -4.15
CA LEU A 87 -0.04 -0.45 -4.19
C LEU A 87 -1.56 -0.28 -4.15
N GLY A 88 -2.19 -0.39 -5.30
CA GLY A 88 -3.62 -0.60 -5.48
C GLY A 88 -4.02 -2.06 -5.19
N PHE A 89 -5.17 -2.46 -5.71
CA PHE A 89 -5.56 -3.86 -5.73
C PHE A 89 -4.90 -4.53 -6.96
N GLN A 90 -4.00 -5.50 -6.72
CA GLN A 90 -3.24 -6.23 -7.75
C GLN A 90 -2.45 -5.35 -8.74
N ASP A 91 -2.28 -4.08 -8.43
CA ASP A 91 -1.47 -3.16 -9.22
C ASP A 91 -0.15 -2.87 -8.50
N SER A 92 0.94 -2.99 -9.25
CA SER A 92 2.30 -2.72 -8.80
C SER A 92 3.06 -1.86 -9.79
N THR A 93 2.37 -0.92 -10.43
CA THR A 93 2.99 -0.03 -11.41
C THR A 93 4.02 0.86 -10.73
N SER A 94 5.24 0.88 -11.27
CA SER A 94 6.29 1.79 -10.81
C SER A 94 5.91 3.22 -11.15
N TYR A 95 5.88 4.07 -10.13
CA TYR A 95 5.52 5.48 -10.26
C TYR A 95 6.74 6.35 -10.62
N ASN A 96 7.84 6.18 -9.89
CA ASN A 96 9.04 7.02 -10.04
C ASN A 96 10.26 6.36 -9.38
N VAL A 97 11.41 7.03 -9.44
CA VAL A 97 12.65 6.62 -8.77
C VAL A 97 13.16 7.75 -7.89
N LEU A 98 13.40 7.47 -6.61
CA LEU A 98 14.06 8.34 -5.66
C LEU A 98 15.54 7.98 -5.59
N ASP A 99 16.44 8.92 -5.89
CA ASP A 99 17.89 8.78 -5.73
C ASP A 99 18.33 9.39 -4.39
N ILE A 100 18.90 8.58 -3.52
CA ILE A 100 19.48 9.02 -2.25
C ILE A 100 21.00 8.86 -2.34
N PRO A 101 21.74 9.94 -2.51
CA PRO A 101 23.20 9.88 -2.67
C PRO A 101 23.89 9.21 -1.47
N ALA A 102 25.09 8.68 -1.67
CA ALA A 102 25.91 8.17 -0.57
C ALA A 102 26.43 9.32 0.31
N LEU A 103 26.46 9.11 1.63
CA LEU A 103 27.06 10.05 2.56
C LEU A 103 28.60 9.99 2.48
N LYS A 104 29.24 11.15 2.52
CA LYS A 104 30.72 11.25 2.60
C LYS A 104 31.15 11.30 4.07
N GLY A 105 32.07 10.41 4.45
CA GLY A 105 32.64 10.37 5.80
C GLY A 105 31.58 10.18 6.89
N ASN A 106 31.60 11.01 7.92
CA ASN A 106 30.67 10.99 9.05
C ASN A 106 29.46 11.92 8.86
N GLY A 107 29.11 12.22 7.61
CA GLY A 107 27.97 13.07 7.30
C GLY A 107 26.62 12.46 7.70
N PHE A 108 25.59 13.31 7.70
CA PHE A 108 24.18 12.92 7.88
C PHE A 108 23.30 13.84 7.04
N TYR A 109 22.06 13.40 6.78
CA TYR A 109 21.08 14.22 6.08
C TYR A 109 20.39 15.17 7.06
N LYS A 110 20.57 16.47 6.85
CA LYS A 110 19.95 17.53 7.65
C LYS A 110 18.50 17.76 7.25
N ASN A 111 18.21 17.72 5.96
CA ASN A 111 16.90 17.99 5.41
C ASN A 111 16.28 16.71 4.86
N PRO A 112 14.94 16.55 4.94
CA PRO A 112 14.26 15.42 4.32
C PRO A 112 14.24 15.55 2.79
N PHE A 113 14.20 14.41 2.13
CA PHE A 113 13.78 14.30 0.73
C PHE A 113 12.25 14.40 0.69
N ASN A 114 11.71 15.24 -0.19
CA ASN A 114 10.26 15.37 -0.35
C ASN A 114 9.83 14.67 -1.63
N VAL A 115 8.92 13.72 -1.49
CA VAL A 115 8.32 12.94 -2.58
C VAL A 115 6.85 13.32 -2.69
N ASN A 116 6.47 13.93 -3.81
CA ASN A 116 5.08 14.22 -4.13
C ASN A 116 4.62 13.23 -5.19
N ILE A 117 3.56 12.51 -4.89
CA ILE A 117 2.95 11.50 -5.75
C ILE A 117 1.59 12.02 -6.20
N GLU A 118 1.38 12.11 -7.52
CA GLU A 118 0.08 12.32 -8.12
C GLU A 118 -0.36 10.98 -8.70
N PHE A 119 -1.33 10.34 -8.08
CA PHE A 119 -1.79 8.99 -8.39
C PHE A 119 -3.26 9.02 -8.81
N GLU A 120 -3.57 8.31 -9.88
CA GLU A 120 -4.95 8.08 -10.30
C GLU A 120 -5.30 6.62 -9.95
N ALA A 121 -6.10 6.44 -8.90
CA ALA A 121 -6.63 5.13 -8.56
C ALA A 121 -7.57 4.65 -9.68
N PRO A 122 -7.50 3.38 -10.11
CA PRO A 122 -8.43 2.84 -11.09
C PRO A 122 -9.86 2.88 -10.52
N ALA A 123 -10.81 3.34 -11.35
CA ALA A 123 -12.23 3.39 -10.96
C ALA A 123 -12.84 1.98 -10.85
N SER A 124 -12.27 1.01 -11.55
CA SER A 124 -12.66 -0.40 -11.47
C SER A 124 -11.50 -1.33 -11.80
N PHE A 125 -11.61 -2.58 -11.37
CA PHE A 125 -10.67 -3.64 -11.69
C PHE A 125 -11.37 -5.00 -11.76
N VAL A 126 -10.80 -5.93 -12.53
CA VAL A 126 -11.28 -7.31 -12.61
C VAL A 126 -10.66 -8.15 -11.51
N LEU A 127 -11.45 -8.98 -10.84
CA LEU A 127 -10.93 -9.97 -9.90
C LEU A 127 -10.37 -11.17 -10.67
N GLU A 128 -9.10 -11.09 -11.02
CA GLU A 128 -8.42 -12.17 -11.71
C GLU A 128 -8.47 -13.47 -10.89
N ASN A 129 -8.84 -14.59 -11.56
CA ASN A 129 -9.03 -15.89 -10.93
C ASN A 129 -10.20 -15.99 -9.92
N CYS A 130 -11.11 -15.02 -9.85
CA CYS A 130 -12.37 -15.15 -9.14
C CYS A 130 -13.34 -16.00 -9.97
N THR A 131 -13.17 -17.31 -9.95
CA THR A 131 -13.91 -18.26 -10.81
C THR A 131 -14.94 -19.06 -10.03
N PHE A 132 -15.92 -19.57 -10.77
CA PHE A 132 -17.05 -20.35 -10.25
C PHE A 132 -17.13 -21.71 -10.95
N GLU A 133 -17.79 -22.66 -10.32
CA GLU A 133 -18.19 -23.90 -10.98
C GLU A 133 -19.03 -23.60 -12.24
N SER A 134 -18.88 -24.45 -13.26
CA SER A 134 -19.56 -24.23 -14.54
C SER A 134 -21.07 -24.13 -14.37
N GLY A 135 -21.66 -23.04 -14.86
CA GLY A 135 -23.10 -22.76 -14.78
C GLY A 135 -23.65 -22.50 -13.38
N LYS A 136 -22.78 -22.35 -12.38
CA LYS A 136 -23.20 -22.12 -10.98
C LYS A 136 -22.63 -20.81 -10.43
N ALA A 137 -23.13 -20.42 -9.26
CA ALA A 137 -22.60 -19.33 -8.45
C ALA A 137 -21.73 -19.83 -7.27
N THR A 138 -21.31 -21.10 -7.27
CA THR A 138 -20.42 -21.69 -6.27
C THR A 138 -18.98 -21.34 -6.63
N LEU A 139 -18.26 -20.67 -5.72
CA LEU A 139 -16.83 -20.37 -5.88
C LEU A 139 -16.00 -21.65 -5.90
N VAL A 140 -14.98 -21.69 -6.78
CA VAL A 140 -13.95 -22.71 -6.71
C VAL A 140 -12.92 -22.38 -5.64
N PRO A 141 -12.19 -23.37 -5.08
CA PRO A 141 -11.22 -23.12 -3.99
C PRO A 141 -10.17 -22.06 -4.32
N GLU A 142 -9.73 -21.97 -5.57
CA GLU A 142 -8.70 -21.04 -6.03
C GLU A 142 -9.17 -19.56 -5.95
N ALA A 143 -10.48 -19.32 -6.05
CA ALA A 143 -11.05 -17.98 -5.97
C ALA A 143 -10.87 -17.33 -4.60
N TYR A 144 -10.76 -18.13 -3.52
CA TYR A 144 -10.61 -17.58 -2.19
C TYR A 144 -9.30 -16.81 -1.98
N LYS A 145 -8.27 -17.09 -2.78
CA LYS A 145 -7.01 -16.34 -2.69
C LYS A 145 -7.23 -14.87 -3.05
N VAL A 146 -7.79 -14.60 -4.23
CA VAL A 146 -8.03 -13.21 -4.68
C VAL A 146 -9.08 -12.50 -3.82
N LEU A 147 -10.07 -13.23 -3.30
CA LEU A 147 -11.05 -12.67 -2.40
C LEU A 147 -10.46 -12.28 -1.03
N ASN A 148 -9.50 -13.04 -0.51
CA ASN A 148 -8.77 -12.65 0.70
C ASN A 148 -7.89 -11.41 0.46
N GLU A 149 -7.26 -11.29 -0.71
CA GLU A 149 -6.53 -10.08 -1.09
C GLU A 149 -7.46 -8.86 -1.13
N LEU A 150 -8.69 -9.02 -1.67
CA LEU A 150 -9.71 -7.97 -1.67
C LEU A 150 -10.18 -7.62 -0.25
N VAL A 151 -10.34 -8.60 0.63
CA VAL A 151 -10.65 -8.37 2.04
C VAL A 151 -9.58 -7.48 2.70
N GLU A 152 -8.31 -7.80 2.53
CA GLU A 152 -7.21 -7.02 3.11
C GLU A 152 -7.13 -5.60 2.50
N TYR A 153 -7.40 -5.47 1.19
CA TYR A 153 -7.53 -4.16 0.54
C TYR A 153 -8.65 -3.33 1.17
N LEU A 154 -9.87 -3.91 1.31
CA LEU A 154 -11.02 -3.21 1.87
C LEU A 154 -10.91 -2.92 3.38
N LYS A 155 -10.16 -3.71 4.13
CA LYS A 155 -9.85 -3.41 5.53
C LYS A 155 -8.91 -2.22 5.67
N ARG A 156 -7.97 -2.07 4.73
CA ARG A 156 -7.06 -0.94 4.69
C ARG A 156 -7.76 0.35 4.22
N LYS A 157 -8.62 0.21 3.20
CA LYS A 157 -9.45 1.28 2.61
C LYS A 157 -10.84 1.27 3.26
N ASP A 158 -10.92 1.58 4.53
CA ASP A 158 -12.12 1.37 5.35
C ASP A 158 -13.27 2.34 5.03
N ASP A 159 -13.00 3.43 4.33
CA ASP A 159 -13.96 4.43 3.83
C ASP A 159 -14.47 4.14 2.41
N GLU A 160 -13.82 3.27 1.65
CA GLU A 160 -14.25 2.95 0.29
C GLU A 160 -15.50 2.06 0.27
N LYS A 161 -16.41 2.38 -0.66
CA LYS A 161 -17.56 1.56 -1.04
C LYS A 161 -17.33 0.97 -2.41
N ILE A 162 -17.78 -0.26 -2.62
CA ILE A 162 -17.61 -0.97 -3.89
C ILE A 162 -18.91 -1.54 -4.41
N GLU A 163 -19.02 -1.59 -5.75
CA GLU A 163 -19.98 -2.44 -6.45
C GLU A 163 -19.26 -3.68 -6.99
N ILE A 164 -19.80 -4.84 -6.72
CA ILE A 164 -19.35 -6.13 -7.25
C ILE A 164 -20.24 -6.45 -8.45
N GLY A 165 -19.68 -6.37 -9.64
CA GLY A 165 -20.33 -6.65 -10.91
C GLY A 165 -20.07 -8.07 -11.39
N GLY A 166 -21.13 -8.86 -11.59
CA GLY A 166 -21.02 -10.16 -12.23
C GLY A 166 -21.32 -10.07 -13.72
N HIS A 167 -20.50 -10.70 -14.56
CA HIS A 167 -20.66 -10.73 -16.02
C HIS A 167 -20.63 -12.16 -16.56
N THR A 168 -21.30 -12.38 -17.70
CA THR A 168 -21.29 -13.63 -18.45
C THR A 168 -20.85 -13.38 -19.89
N ASP A 169 -20.60 -14.44 -20.62
CA ASP A 169 -20.61 -14.42 -22.09
C ASP A 169 -22.05 -14.39 -22.63
N ASN A 170 -22.18 -14.36 -23.96
CA ASN A 170 -23.48 -14.33 -24.65
C ASN A 170 -24.12 -15.69 -24.89
N VAL A 171 -23.56 -16.77 -24.32
CA VAL A 171 -24.09 -18.12 -24.49
C VAL A 171 -25.30 -18.33 -23.57
N GLY A 172 -26.45 -18.75 -24.17
CA GLY A 172 -27.67 -19.03 -23.44
C GLY A 172 -28.68 -17.88 -23.45
N LYS A 173 -29.68 -17.97 -22.57
CA LYS A 173 -30.75 -16.96 -22.49
C LYS A 173 -30.34 -15.75 -21.69
N ALA A 174 -30.71 -14.55 -22.15
CA ALA A 174 -30.38 -13.29 -21.47
C ALA A 174 -30.84 -13.25 -20.01
N GLU A 175 -32.07 -13.70 -19.75
CA GLU A 175 -32.61 -13.74 -18.39
C GLU A 175 -31.81 -14.67 -17.46
N ALA A 176 -31.45 -15.87 -17.95
CA ALA A 176 -30.64 -16.81 -17.16
C ALA A 176 -29.25 -16.26 -16.87
N ASN A 177 -28.61 -15.59 -17.84
CA ASN A 177 -27.32 -14.94 -17.65
C ASN A 177 -27.40 -13.76 -16.66
N MET A 178 -28.48 -12.99 -16.70
CA MET A 178 -28.71 -11.90 -15.73
C MET A 178 -28.84 -12.45 -14.30
N ILE A 179 -29.62 -13.53 -14.12
CA ILE A 179 -29.76 -14.18 -12.80
C ILE A 179 -28.42 -14.76 -12.34
N LEU A 180 -27.76 -15.55 -13.20
CA LEU A 180 -26.48 -16.19 -12.84
C LEU A 180 -25.40 -15.16 -12.44
N SER A 181 -25.30 -14.06 -13.20
CA SER A 181 -24.32 -13.00 -12.91
C SER A 181 -24.63 -12.29 -11.59
N LYS A 182 -25.91 -12.04 -11.29
CA LYS A 182 -26.34 -11.48 -10.01
C LYS A 182 -26.04 -12.41 -8.84
N ASP A 183 -26.31 -13.71 -8.99
CA ASP A 183 -26.06 -14.71 -7.96
C ASP A 183 -24.55 -14.83 -7.67
N ARG A 184 -23.71 -14.77 -8.70
CA ARG A 184 -22.24 -14.75 -8.54
C ARG A 184 -21.76 -13.52 -7.77
N ALA A 185 -22.25 -12.33 -8.13
CA ALA A 185 -21.95 -11.11 -7.39
C ALA A 185 -22.39 -11.17 -5.92
N ASN A 186 -23.59 -11.73 -5.66
CA ASN A 186 -24.09 -11.94 -4.30
C ASN A 186 -23.22 -12.93 -3.52
N THR A 187 -22.70 -13.99 -4.15
CA THR A 187 -21.80 -14.96 -3.50
C THR A 187 -20.50 -14.29 -3.06
N VAL A 188 -19.91 -13.46 -3.92
CA VAL A 188 -18.71 -12.68 -3.56
C VAL A 188 -19.02 -11.72 -2.42
N MET A 189 -20.11 -10.94 -2.50
CA MET A 189 -20.53 -10.03 -1.44
C MET A 189 -20.71 -10.77 -0.10
N ALA A 190 -21.39 -11.91 -0.11
CA ALA A 190 -21.60 -12.72 1.09
C ALA A 190 -20.28 -13.20 1.71
N TYR A 191 -19.31 -13.56 0.86
CA TYR A 191 -17.98 -13.91 1.34
C TYR A 191 -17.29 -12.72 2.03
N LEU A 192 -17.26 -11.54 1.41
CA LEU A 192 -16.65 -10.33 1.98
C LEU A 192 -17.30 -9.98 3.35
N VAL A 193 -18.63 -10.06 3.43
CA VAL A 193 -19.35 -9.85 4.70
C VAL A 193 -18.92 -10.87 5.76
N SER A 194 -18.78 -12.15 5.39
CA SER A 194 -18.31 -13.20 6.31
C SER A 194 -16.90 -12.96 6.84
N GLN A 195 -16.09 -12.19 6.10
CA GLN A 195 -14.72 -11.79 6.47
C GLN A 195 -14.66 -10.46 7.22
N GLY A 196 -15.83 -9.88 7.55
CA GLY A 196 -15.94 -8.68 8.39
C GLY A 196 -16.05 -7.36 7.65
N ILE A 197 -16.22 -7.37 6.32
CA ILE A 197 -16.54 -6.12 5.59
C ILE A 197 -18.01 -5.78 5.83
N THR A 198 -18.29 -4.52 6.19
CA THR A 198 -19.65 -4.07 6.51
C THR A 198 -20.55 -4.05 5.27
N PRO A 199 -21.80 -4.52 5.36
CA PRO A 199 -22.70 -4.62 4.19
C PRO A 199 -23.01 -3.30 3.51
N ASP A 200 -23.01 -2.18 4.24
CA ASP A 200 -23.28 -0.83 3.72
C ASP A 200 -22.17 -0.30 2.79
N ARG A 201 -21.03 -0.95 2.79
CA ARG A 201 -19.93 -0.67 1.86
C ARG A 201 -20.01 -1.48 0.56
N LEU A 202 -20.94 -2.44 0.46
CA LEU A 202 -20.97 -3.42 -0.61
C LEU A 202 -22.27 -3.36 -1.39
N THR A 203 -22.19 -3.34 -2.70
CA THR A 203 -23.32 -3.50 -3.60
C THR A 203 -23.02 -4.64 -4.58
N ALA A 204 -23.93 -5.58 -4.74
CA ALA A 204 -23.80 -6.63 -5.75
C ALA A 204 -24.74 -6.35 -6.92
N LYS A 205 -24.26 -6.52 -8.17
CA LYS A 205 -25.04 -6.30 -9.39
C LYS A 205 -24.74 -7.35 -10.45
N GLY A 206 -25.76 -7.86 -11.10
CA GLY A 206 -25.62 -8.72 -12.27
C GLY A 206 -25.76 -7.87 -13.53
N TYR A 207 -24.89 -8.08 -14.49
CA TYR A 207 -24.89 -7.44 -15.80
C TYR A 207 -25.20 -8.42 -16.93
N GLY A 208 -25.20 -9.75 -16.64
CA GLY A 208 -25.31 -10.74 -17.70
C GLY A 208 -24.22 -10.51 -18.73
N PHE A 209 -24.60 -10.49 -20.00
CA PHE A 209 -23.66 -10.21 -21.10
C PHE A 209 -23.84 -8.80 -21.73
N THR A 210 -24.46 -7.87 -21.00
CA THR A 210 -24.79 -6.54 -21.55
C THR A 210 -23.59 -5.58 -21.58
N GLU A 211 -22.55 -5.86 -20.82
CA GLU A 211 -21.32 -5.06 -20.76
C GLU A 211 -20.09 -5.93 -21.09
N PRO A 212 -19.91 -6.38 -22.35
CA PRO A 212 -18.73 -7.13 -22.74
C PRO A 212 -17.51 -6.21 -22.83
N ILE A 213 -16.33 -6.70 -22.45
CA ILE A 213 -15.05 -5.99 -22.59
C ILE A 213 -14.25 -6.46 -23.81
N THR A 214 -14.67 -7.55 -24.44
CA THR A 214 -14.15 -8.05 -25.71
C THR A 214 -15.28 -8.69 -26.51
N ASP A 215 -15.02 -9.12 -27.76
CA ASP A 215 -16.00 -9.84 -28.54
C ASP A 215 -16.37 -11.19 -27.90
N ASN A 216 -17.53 -11.72 -28.29
CA ASN A 216 -18.02 -13.05 -27.87
C ASN A 216 -17.87 -14.10 -28.96
N ASP A 217 -17.15 -13.80 -30.06
CA ASP A 217 -17.08 -14.68 -31.23
C ASP A 217 -16.06 -15.80 -31.01
N THR A 218 -15.03 -15.54 -30.18
CA THR A 218 -13.99 -16.51 -29.84
C THR A 218 -14.19 -17.09 -28.43
N ASP A 219 -13.60 -18.27 -28.16
CA ASP A 219 -13.64 -18.88 -26.84
C ASP A 219 -12.86 -18.04 -25.83
N GLU A 220 -11.75 -17.45 -26.24
CA GLU A 220 -10.91 -16.56 -25.44
C GLU A 220 -11.68 -15.27 -25.06
N GLY A 221 -12.38 -14.67 -26.04
CA GLY A 221 -13.21 -13.49 -25.77
C GLY A 221 -14.34 -13.79 -24.78
N ARG A 222 -15.06 -14.91 -25.00
CA ARG A 222 -16.08 -15.37 -24.05
C ARG A 222 -15.50 -15.63 -22.66
N GLN A 223 -14.30 -16.23 -22.56
CA GLN A 223 -13.65 -16.45 -21.27
C GLN A 223 -13.36 -15.13 -20.55
N THR A 224 -12.88 -14.12 -21.28
CA THR A 224 -12.59 -12.78 -20.75
C THR A 224 -13.87 -12.06 -20.28
N ASN A 225 -15.00 -12.24 -21.02
CA ASN A 225 -16.29 -11.65 -20.64
C ASN A 225 -16.89 -12.31 -19.37
N ARG A 226 -16.61 -13.59 -19.10
CA ARG A 226 -17.00 -14.29 -17.85
C ARG A 226 -16.12 -13.83 -16.69
N ARG A 227 -16.40 -12.65 -16.14
CA ARG A 227 -15.60 -12.02 -15.10
C ARG A 227 -16.42 -11.55 -13.91
N THR A 228 -15.73 -11.32 -12.81
CA THR A 228 -16.22 -10.50 -11.69
C THR A 228 -15.42 -9.20 -11.68
N GLU A 229 -16.10 -8.08 -11.71
CA GLU A 229 -15.52 -6.73 -11.68
C GLU A 229 -15.82 -6.06 -10.34
N VAL A 230 -14.91 -5.27 -9.84
CA VAL A 230 -15.11 -4.37 -8.69
C VAL A 230 -15.03 -2.95 -9.19
N LYS A 231 -16.09 -2.15 -8.93
CA LYS A 231 -16.11 -0.70 -9.19
C LYS A 231 -16.06 0.04 -7.86
N ILE A 232 -15.16 1.01 -7.74
CA ILE A 232 -15.11 1.89 -6.57
C ILE A 232 -16.23 2.92 -6.70
N ILE A 233 -17.10 2.99 -5.69
CA ILE A 233 -18.21 3.93 -5.61
C ILE A 233 -17.80 5.05 -4.64
N GLN A 234 -17.79 6.28 -5.12
CA GLN A 234 -17.52 7.47 -4.29
C GLN A 234 -18.76 7.92 -3.53
#